data_08ae314647d8f82112cab0fc90bcaf7b
#
_entry.id   08ae314647d8f82112cab0fc90bcaf7b
#
_cell.length_a   1.000
_cell.length_b   1.000
_cell.length_c   1.000
_cell.angle_alpha   90.00
_cell.angle_beta   90.00
_cell.angle_gamma   90.00
#
_symmetry.space_group_name_H-M   'P 1'
#
loop_
_entity.id
_entity.type
_entity.pdbx_description
1 polymer ?
#
loop_
_entity_poly.entity_id
_entity_poly.type
_entity_poly.pdbx_seq_one_letter_code
_entity_poly.pdbx_strand_id
1 'polypeptide(L)'
;MKGMGLKYANMEVSGRLNFKEKFFPIVELGIGDCTREGGENTNKFSTTAPYYRIGMDYNFNKKVNGNRFFGGLRYAFTTYDFDFQNPDFADPVYGTSTPIAFKDLHAKKQWVEVCLGVECKLWSIVRMGWSLRYKVSVKNVNPVYGNAWYAPGFGKNDTSTWGGTVNLMFDIGKSALRNKSKKHVPSPQAEAGTEETERKE
;
A
#
# COMPACT_ATOMS: atom_id res chain seq x y z
N MET A 1 23.41 -0.10 22.51
CA MET A 1 23.01 -0.56 21.16
C MET A 1 22.91 0.66 20.26
N LYS A 2 23.92 0.91 19.41
CA LYS A 2 23.84 1.97 18.39
C LYS A 2 22.85 1.49 17.32
N GLY A 3 21.74 2.20 17.15
CA GLY A 3 20.70 1.84 16.20
C GLY A 3 21.25 1.80 14.78
N MET A 4 21.06 0.68 14.10
CA MET A 4 21.31 0.58 12.67
C MET A 4 20.47 1.64 11.96
N GLY A 5 21.11 2.59 11.27
CA GLY A 5 20.48 3.66 10.52
C GLY A 5 19.76 3.11 9.28
N LEU A 6 18.61 2.48 9.49
CA LEU A 6 17.71 2.07 8.43
C LEU A 6 16.69 3.19 8.20
N LYS A 7 16.78 3.83 7.05
CA LYS A 7 15.80 4.83 6.59
C LYS A 7 15.06 4.23 5.40
N TYR A 8 13.75 4.16 5.47
CA TYR A 8 12.92 3.79 4.34
C TYR A 8 11.69 4.68 4.27
N ALA A 9 11.29 5.03 3.07
CA ALA A 9 10.07 5.76 2.81
C ALA A 9 9.39 5.19 1.56
N ASN A 10 8.07 5.06 1.63
CA ASN A 10 7.26 4.69 0.47
C ASN A 10 6.13 5.73 0.33
N MET A 11 6.00 6.28 -0.87
CA MET A 11 4.89 7.15 -1.23
C MET A 11 4.09 6.48 -2.35
N GLU A 12 2.78 6.42 -2.21
CA GLU A 12 1.90 5.76 -3.16
C GLU A 12 0.74 6.67 -3.56
N VAL A 13 0.38 6.64 -4.84
CA VAL A 13 -0.85 7.22 -5.39
C VAL A 13 -1.63 6.12 -6.06
N SER A 14 -2.92 6.06 -5.81
CA SER A 14 -3.79 5.02 -6.37
C SER A 14 -5.03 5.60 -7.04
N GLY A 15 -5.40 5.00 -8.17
CA GLY A 15 -6.67 5.20 -8.84
C GLY A 15 -7.55 3.97 -8.70
N ARG A 16 -8.79 4.14 -8.25
CA ARG A 16 -9.74 3.06 -8.04
C ARG A 16 -11.06 3.37 -8.73
N LEU A 17 -11.57 2.41 -9.50
CA LEU A 17 -12.88 2.50 -10.11
C LEU A 17 -13.91 1.73 -9.29
N ASN A 18 -15.11 2.29 -9.14
CA ASN A 18 -16.21 1.63 -8.45
C ASN A 18 -17.13 0.95 -9.45
N PHE A 19 -17.14 -0.37 -9.49
CA PHE A 19 -18.04 -1.15 -10.32
C PHE A 19 -19.09 -1.86 -9.47
N LYS A 20 -20.33 -1.36 -9.53
CA LYS A 20 -21.50 -1.90 -8.79
C LYS A 20 -21.31 -2.01 -7.28
N GLU A 21 -20.42 -1.22 -6.67
CA GLU A 21 -20.08 -1.25 -5.24
C GLU A 21 -19.56 -2.61 -4.71
N LYS A 22 -19.23 -3.52 -5.61
CA LYS A 22 -18.70 -4.84 -5.29
C LYS A 22 -17.27 -5.02 -5.76
N PHE A 23 -16.98 -4.62 -6.99
CA PHE A 23 -15.67 -4.77 -7.61
C PHE A 23 -15.01 -3.42 -7.74
N PHE A 24 -13.74 -3.37 -7.40
CA PHE A 24 -12.95 -2.16 -7.43
C PHE A 24 -11.61 -2.44 -8.12
N PRO A 25 -11.58 -2.37 -9.48
CA PRO A 25 -10.29 -2.34 -10.18
C PRO A 25 -9.44 -1.19 -9.67
N ILE A 26 -8.15 -1.48 -9.40
CA ILE A 26 -7.21 -0.54 -8.81
C ILE A 26 -5.89 -0.56 -9.55
N VAL A 27 -5.32 0.62 -9.74
CA VAL A 27 -3.96 0.83 -10.20
C VAL A 27 -3.24 1.67 -9.16
N GLU A 28 -2.05 1.25 -8.75
CA GLU A 28 -1.23 1.96 -7.77
C GLU A 28 0.14 2.24 -8.38
N LEU A 29 0.62 3.44 -8.17
CA LEU A 29 1.94 3.91 -8.55
C LEU A 29 2.64 4.36 -7.27
N GLY A 30 3.85 3.91 -7.04
CA GLY A 30 4.60 4.31 -5.87
C GLY A 30 6.07 4.52 -6.15
N ILE A 31 6.73 5.21 -5.24
CA ILE A 31 8.18 5.36 -5.19
C ILE A 31 8.62 4.82 -3.84
N GLY A 32 9.58 3.90 -3.86
CA GLY A 32 10.21 3.36 -2.67
C GLY A 32 11.64 3.83 -2.57
N ASP A 33 12.00 4.35 -1.41
CA ASP A 33 13.35 4.75 -1.04
C ASP A 33 13.83 3.92 0.14
N CYS A 34 15.04 3.42 0.06
CA CYS A 34 15.66 2.68 1.14
C CYS A 34 17.16 2.96 1.20
N THR A 35 17.59 3.51 2.32
CA THR A 35 19.01 3.68 2.62
C THR A 35 19.31 2.94 3.92
N ARG A 36 20.27 2.03 3.86
CA ARG A 36 20.81 1.34 5.03
C ARG A 36 22.27 1.75 5.20
N GLU A 37 22.53 2.46 6.26
CA GLU A 37 23.87 2.79 6.70
C GLU A 37 24.21 1.87 7.88
N GLY A 38 25.18 0.99 7.68
CA GLY A 38 25.76 0.21 8.77
C GLY A 38 26.78 1.06 9.55
N GLY A 39 27.25 0.55 10.70
CA GLY A 39 28.40 1.13 11.39
C GLY A 39 29.69 1.06 10.53
N GLU A 40 30.81 1.54 11.06
CA GLU A 40 32.07 1.76 10.34
C GLU A 40 32.54 0.59 9.45
N ASN A 41 32.16 -0.67 9.77
CA ASN A 41 32.54 -1.88 9.04
C ASN A 41 31.32 -2.65 8.51
N THR A 42 30.22 -1.97 8.19
CA THR A 42 29.00 -2.64 7.77
C THR A 42 28.59 -2.21 6.34
N ASN A 43 28.07 -3.17 5.60
CA ASN A 43 27.59 -2.96 4.23
C ASN A 43 26.61 -1.80 4.15
N LYS A 44 26.86 -0.89 3.21
CA LYS A 44 25.93 0.20 2.86
C LYS A 44 25.10 -0.23 1.67
N PHE A 45 23.82 0.07 1.71
CA PHE A 45 22.87 -0.20 0.64
C PHE A 45 22.00 1.02 0.42
N SER A 46 21.82 1.41 -0.84
CA SER A 46 20.91 2.49 -1.22
C SER A 46 20.17 2.13 -2.50
N THR A 47 18.88 2.43 -2.53
CA THR A 47 18.04 2.28 -3.73
C THR A 47 16.85 3.21 -3.65
N THR A 48 16.50 3.80 -4.79
CA THR A 48 15.29 4.60 -4.98
C THR A 48 14.71 4.26 -6.34
N ALA A 49 13.49 3.72 -6.37
CA ALA A 49 12.87 3.40 -7.65
C ALA A 49 11.33 3.40 -7.58
N PRO A 50 10.67 3.58 -8.75
CA PRO A 50 9.24 3.43 -8.88
C PRO A 50 8.83 1.95 -8.86
N TYR A 51 7.60 1.70 -8.41
CA TYR A 51 6.94 0.42 -8.52
C TYR A 51 5.48 0.59 -8.93
N TYR A 52 4.95 -0.42 -9.56
CA TYR A 52 3.64 -0.41 -10.17
C TYR A 52 2.84 -1.60 -9.65
N ARG A 53 1.55 -1.39 -9.39
CA ARG A 53 0.62 -2.45 -9.02
C ARG A 53 -0.68 -2.29 -9.77
N ILE A 54 -1.23 -3.42 -10.20
CA ILE A 54 -2.55 -3.50 -10.81
C ILE A 54 -3.32 -4.63 -10.12
N GLY A 55 -4.58 -4.43 -9.85
CA GLY A 55 -5.35 -5.44 -9.16
C GLY A 55 -6.83 -5.15 -9.09
N MET A 56 -7.51 -5.92 -8.26
CA MET A 56 -8.94 -5.81 -8.03
C MET A 56 -9.26 -6.11 -6.57
N ASP A 57 -10.05 -5.24 -5.96
CA ASP A 57 -10.59 -5.42 -4.62
C ASP A 57 -12.07 -5.82 -4.71
N TYR A 58 -12.50 -6.71 -3.85
CA TYR A 58 -13.88 -7.15 -3.70
C TYR A 58 -14.41 -6.72 -2.34
N ASN A 59 -15.56 -6.06 -2.32
CA ASN A 59 -16.22 -5.62 -1.10
C ASN A 59 -17.16 -6.71 -0.57
N PHE A 60 -16.87 -7.22 0.63
CA PHE A 60 -17.68 -8.23 1.31
C PHE A 60 -18.91 -7.63 2.01
N ASN A 61 -18.91 -6.32 2.28
CA ASN A 61 -19.98 -5.71 3.01
C ASN A 61 -21.20 -5.40 2.11
N LYS A 62 -22.33 -6.04 2.38
CA LYS A 62 -23.60 -5.82 1.66
C LYS A 62 -24.33 -4.54 2.10
N LYS A 63 -24.02 -4.01 3.28
CA LYS A 63 -24.69 -2.80 3.82
C LYS A 63 -23.97 -1.54 3.37
N VAL A 64 -24.68 -0.66 2.69
CA VAL A 64 -24.17 0.60 2.11
C VAL A 64 -24.01 1.70 3.16
N ASN A 65 -23.57 1.39 4.37
CA ASN A 65 -23.44 2.38 5.47
C ASN A 65 -22.09 3.12 5.44
N GLY A 66 -21.43 3.20 4.29
CA GLY A 66 -20.18 3.96 4.16
C GLY A 66 -18.93 3.19 4.52
N ASN A 67 -18.98 2.19 5.38
CA ASN A 67 -17.83 1.37 5.75
C ASN A 67 -17.73 0.16 4.83
N ARG A 68 -16.51 -0.18 4.42
CA ARG A 68 -16.24 -1.32 3.55
C ARG A 68 -15.24 -2.26 4.21
N PHE A 69 -15.50 -3.55 4.05
CA PHE A 69 -14.52 -4.60 4.32
C PHE A 69 -14.21 -5.26 2.99
N PHE A 70 -12.95 -5.23 2.59
CA PHE A 70 -12.54 -5.69 1.26
C PHE A 70 -11.40 -6.68 1.33
N GLY A 71 -11.37 -7.57 0.34
CA GLY A 71 -10.24 -8.40 0.02
C GLY A 71 -9.87 -8.21 -1.43
N GLY A 72 -8.58 -8.28 -1.74
CA GLY A 72 -8.11 -8.03 -3.09
C GLY A 72 -6.89 -8.83 -3.46
N LEU A 73 -6.67 -8.92 -4.77
CA LEU A 73 -5.48 -9.48 -5.38
C LEU A 73 -4.81 -8.39 -6.22
N ARG A 74 -3.48 -8.32 -6.13
CA ARG A 74 -2.67 -7.39 -6.91
C ARG A 74 -1.47 -8.10 -7.50
N TYR A 75 -1.14 -7.74 -8.72
CA TYR A 75 0.12 -8.06 -9.35
C TYR A 75 0.97 -6.81 -9.36
N ALA A 76 2.24 -6.95 -9.00
CA ALA A 76 3.14 -5.83 -8.84
C ALA A 76 4.50 -6.12 -9.46
N PHE A 77 5.15 -5.06 -9.94
CA PHE A 77 6.49 -5.14 -10.49
C PHE A 77 7.28 -3.86 -10.26
N THR A 78 8.59 -4.03 -10.18
CA THR A 78 9.55 -2.92 -10.10
C THR A 78 10.81 -3.29 -10.88
N THR A 79 11.43 -2.27 -11.44
CA THR A 79 12.79 -2.32 -12.00
C THR A 79 13.56 -1.23 -11.29
N TYR A 80 14.67 -1.59 -10.70
CA TYR A 80 15.42 -0.67 -9.83
C TYR A 80 16.91 -0.91 -9.92
N ASP A 81 17.65 0.16 -9.68
CA ASP A 81 19.09 0.13 -9.51
C ASP A 81 19.43 0.32 -8.05
N PHE A 82 20.48 -0.32 -7.60
CA PHE A 82 20.93 -0.20 -6.22
C PHE A 82 22.45 -0.13 -6.11
N ASP A 83 22.90 0.60 -5.12
CA ASP A 83 24.30 0.70 -4.76
C ASP A 83 24.58 -0.19 -3.57
N PHE A 84 25.67 -0.93 -3.68
CA PHE A 84 26.17 -1.78 -2.61
C PHE A 84 27.62 -1.45 -2.34
N GLN A 85 27.95 -1.17 -1.09
CA GLN A 85 29.32 -0.92 -0.64
C GLN A 85 29.65 -1.81 0.54
N ASN A 86 30.76 -2.53 0.45
CA ASN A 86 31.37 -3.24 1.55
C ASN A 86 32.73 -2.60 1.85
N PRO A 87 32.84 -1.83 2.95
CA PRO A 87 34.08 -1.13 3.26
C PRO A 87 35.21 -2.07 3.74
N ASP A 88 34.87 -3.29 4.16
CA ASP A 88 35.80 -4.21 4.81
C ASP A 88 35.65 -5.62 4.22
N PHE A 89 35.86 -5.72 2.91
CA PHE A 89 35.89 -7.02 2.24
C PHE A 89 37.26 -7.68 2.48
N ALA A 90 37.27 -8.67 3.37
CA ALA A 90 38.49 -9.45 3.62
C ALA A 90 38.75 -10.42 2.46
N ASP A 91 39.90 -10.31 1.84
CA ASP A 91 40.41 -11.30 0.89
C ASP A 91 40.71 -12.61 1.61
N PRO A 92 40.05 -13.73 1.27
CA PRO A 92 40.24 -15.00 1.95
C PRO A 92 41.61 -15.59 1.69
N VAL A 93 42.38 -15.13 0.68
CA VAL A 93 43.70 -15.65 0.31
C VAL A 93 44.82 -14.84 0.95
N TYR A 94 44.72 -13.53 0.93
CA TYR A 94 45.81 -12.64 1.36
C TYR A 94 45.56 -11.95 2.71
N GLY A 95 44.35 -12.10 3.29
CA GLY A 95 43.97 -11.49 4.57
C GLY A 95 43.96 -9.95 4.57
N THR A 96 44.07 -9.34 3.40
CA THR A 96 44.01 -7.89 3.25
C THR A 96 42.56 -7.44 3.13
N SER A 97 42.21 -6.36 3.83
CA SER A 97 40.90 -5.73 3.70
C SER A 97 40.92 -4.71 2.56
N THR A 98 40.05 -4.89 1.58
CA THR A 98 39.91 -3.99 0.43
C THR A 98 38.46 -3.52 0.35
N PRO A 99 38.18 -2.21 0.29
CA PRO A 99 36.82 -1.73 0.11
C PRO A 99 36.32 -2.05 -1.30
N ILE A 100 35.16 -2.68 -1.38
CA ILE A 100 34.47 -2.95 -2.65
C ILE A 100 33.22 -2.10 -2.72
N ALA A 101 33.03 -1.41 -3.86
CA ALA A 101 31.84 -0.63 -4.15
C ALA A 101 31.31 -1.02 -5.53
N PHE A 102 30.05 -1.44 -5.55
CA PHE A 102 29.30 -1.66 -6.79
C PHE A 102 28.22 -0.60 -6.89
N LYS A 103 28.15 0.09 -8.00
CA LYS A 103 27.15 1.10 -8.28
C LYS A 103 26.27 0.66 -9.44
N ASP A 104 25.04 1.16 -9.45
CA ASP A 104 24.08 0.96 -10.53
C ASP A 104 23.82 -0.52 -10.87
N LEU A 105 23.73 -1.37 -9.83
CA LEU A 105 23.40 -2.77 -10.03
C LEU A 105 21.92 -2.93 -10.35
N HIS A 106 21.63 -3.40 -11.57
CA HIS A 106 20.29 -3.50 -12.09
C HIS A 106 19.57 -4.76 -11.60
N ALA A 107 18.38 -4.59 -11.02
CA ALA A 107 17.53 -5.67 -10.56
C ALA A 107 16.06 -5.49 -10.98
N LYS A 108 15.34 -6.60 -11.11
CA LYS A 108 13.91 -6.62 -11.41
C LYS A 108 13.20 -7.57 -10.48
N LYS A 109 12.06 -7.14 -9.95
CA LYS A 109 11.23 -7.97 -9.09
C LYS A 109 9.76 -7.90 -9.49
N GLN A 110 9.11 -9.07 -9.48
CA GLN A 110 7.68 -9.23 -9.72
C GLN A 110 7.08 -10.04 -8.59
N TRP A 111 5.90 -9.65 -8.10
CA TRP A 111 5.24 -10.34 -7.00
C TRP A 111 3.72 -10.23 -7.09
N VAL A 112 3.06 -11.09 -6.34
CA VAL A 112 1.61 -11.06 -6.16
C VAL A 112 1.32 -10.68 -4.72
N GLU A 113 0.28 -9.87 -4.50
CA GLU A 113 -0.19 -9.47 -3.17
C GLU A 113 -1.62 -9.94 -2.95
N VAL A 114 -1.86 -10.53 -1.77
CA VAL A 114 -3.20 -10.71 -1.22
C VAL A 114 -3.42 -9.60 -0.20
N CYS A 115 -4.53 -8.89 -0.33
CA CYS A 115 -4.85 -7.74 0.51
C CYS A 115 -6.15 -7.96 1.25
N LEU A 116 -6.17 -7.61 2.53
CA LEU A 116 -7.38 -7.53 3.35
C LEU A 116 -7.41 -6.15 4.00
N GLY A 117 -8.56 -5.49 3.99
CA GLY A 117 -8.62 -4.15 4.56
C GLY A 117 -10.00 -3.69 4.91
N VAL A 118 -10.02 -2.62 5.69
CA VAL A 118 -11.24 -1.91 6.11
C VAL A 118 -11.15 -0.46 5.71
N GLU A 119 -12.28 0.10 5.29
CA GLU A 119 -12.43 1.50 4.95
C GLU A 119 -13.59 2.09 5.72
N CYS A 120 -13.32 3.17 6.42
CA CYS A 120 -14.31 3.95 7.14
C CYS A 120 -14.55 5.28 6.43
N LYS A 121 -15.80 5.67 6.29
CA LYS A 121 -16.17 6.96 5.76
C LYS A 121 -16.11 8.00 6.85
N LEU A 122 -15.21 8.99 6.72
CA LEU A 122 -15.07 10.10 7.66
C LEU A 122 -16.05 11.23 7.35
N TRP A 123 -16.02 11.70 6.09
CA TRP A 123 -16.88 12.78 5.59
C TRP A 123 -17.56 12.38 4.29
N SER A 124 -18.28 13.32 3.69
CA SER A 124 -19.04 13.08 2.45
C SER A 124 -18.20 12.49 1.33
N ILE A 125 -16.98 12.98 1.17
CA ILE A 125 -16.05 12.61 0.08
C ILE A 125 -14.77 11.95 0.57
N VAL A 126 -14.50 11.97 1.90
CA VAL A 126 -13.23 11.50 2.46
C VAL A 126 -13.43 10.16 3.17
N ARG A 127 -12.58 9.20 2.83
CA ARG A 127 -12.48 7.90 3.48
C ARG A 127 -11.07 7.67 3.99
N MET A 128 -10.98 6.98 5.08
CA MET A 128 -9.74 6.47 5.63
C MET A 128 -9.82 4.94 5.69
N GLY A 129 -8.75 4.29 5.31
CA GLY A 129 -8.68 2.85 5.35
C GLY A 129 -7.31 2.35 5.74
N TRP A 130 -7.26 1.12 6.19
CA TRP A 130 -6.01 0.37 6.36
C TRP A 130 -6.17 -1.00 5.77
N SER A 131 -5.06 -1.49 5.29
CA SER A 131 -4.99 -2.81 4.70
C SER A 131 -3.75 -3.56 5.16
N LEU A 132 -3.93 -4.83 5.39
CA LEU A 132 -2.87 -5.80 5.57
C LEU A 132 -2.61 -6.46 4.22
N ARG A 133 -1.34 -6.59 3.84
CA ARG A 133 -0.92 -7.14 2.57
C ARG A 133 0.06 -8.28 2.80
N TYR A 134 -0.20 -9.43 2.22
CA TYR A 134 0.74 -10.53 2.12
C TYR A 134 1.29 -10.59 0.70
N LYS A 135 2.59 -10.48 0.55
CA LYS A 135 3.29 -10.38 -0.72
C LYS A 135 4.13 -11.63 -0.94
N VAL A 136 4.02 -12.21 -2.13
CA VAL A 136 4.77 -13.40 -2.54
C VAL A 136 5.54 -13.10 -3.81
N SER A 137 6.85 -13.29 -3.79
CA SER A 137 7.74 -13.10 -4.93
C SER A 137 7.48 -14.16 -5.99
N VAL A 138 7.21 -13.73 -7.22
CA VAL A 138 7.02 -14.62 -8.38
C VAL A 138 8.31 -14.72 -9.20
N LYS A 139 8.94 -13.58 -9.44
CA LYS A 139 10.18 -13.52 -10.20
C LYS A 139 11.12 -12.49 -9.58
N ASN A 140 12.36 -12.91 -9.40
CA ASN A 140 13.42 -12.06 -8.89
C ASN A 140 14.64 -12.22 -9.82
N VAL A 141 15.06 -11.14 -10.44
CA VAL A 141 16.25 -11.10 -11.29
C VAL A 141 17.26 -10.19 -10.61
N ASN A 142 18.29 -10.81 -10.09
CA ASN A 142 19.40 -10.12 -9.44
C ASN A 142 20.62 -10.08 -10.36
N PRO A 143 21.49 -9.09 -10.24
CA PRO A 143 22.77 -9.08 -10.93
C PRO A 143 23.69 -10.23 -10.46
N VAL A 144 24.67 -10.57 -11.27
CA VAL A 144 25.62 -11.65 -10.99
C VAL A 144 26.43 -11.39 -9.70
N TYR A 145 26.66 -10.14 -9.35
CA TYR A 145 27.53 -9.71 -8.26
C TYR A 145 26.77 -9.16 -7.05
N GLY A 146 25.69 -9.81 -6.63
CA GLY A 146 25.04 -9.48 -5.36
C GLY A 146 23.52 -9.51 -5.39
N ASN A 147 22.95 -9.80 -4.24
CA ASN A 147 21.51 -9.75 -4.03
C ASN A 147 21.12 -8.41 -3.42
N ALA A 148 20.13 -7.74 -4.01
CA ALA A 148 19.55 -6.56 -3.40
C ALA A 148 18.95 -6.93 -2.04
N TRP A 149 19.26 -6.17 -1.00
CA TRP A 149 18.68 -6.39 0.33
C TRP A 149 17.21 -5.97 0.40
N TYR A 150 16.85 -4.95 -0.36
CA TYR A 150 15.51 -4.37 -0.37
C TYR A 150 15.04 -4.18 -1.81
N ALA A 151 13.75 -4.40 -2.06
CA ALA A 151 13.10 -4.11 -3.33
C ALA A 151 11.99 -3.06 -3.12
N PRO A 152 12.02 -1.93 -3.85
CA PRO A 152 11.00 -0.88 -3.73
C PRO A 152 9.58 -1.42 -3.91
N GLY A 153 8.68 -1.06 -2.99
CA GLY A 153 7.30 -1.54 -2.97
C GLY A 153 7.10 -2.96 -2.41
N PHE A 154 8.08 -3.83 -2.51
CA PHE A 154 8.02 -5.18 -1.92
C PHE A 154 8.43 -5.17 -0.45
N GLY A 155 9.58 -4.57 -0.14
CA GLY A 155 10.20 -4.58 1.18
C GLY A 155 11.50 -5.37 1.18
N LYS A 156 11.82 -6.05 2.29
CA LYS A 156 12.98 -6.93 2.37
C LYS A 156 12.92 -7.98 1.26
N ASN A 157 14.02 -8.20 0.56
CA ASN A 157 14.07 -9.05 -0.63
C ASN A 157 14.08 -10.54 -0.29
N ASP A 158 13.00 -11.00 0.33
CA ASP A 158 12.71 -12.40 0.65
C ASP A 158 11.72 -13.02 -0.35
N THR A 159 11.39 -14.30 -0.14
CA THR A 159 10.36 -15.01 -0.92
C THR A 159 8.96 -14.47 -0.63
N SER A 160 8.69 -14.10 0.63
CA SER A 160 7.42 -13.51 1.04
C SER A 160 7.61 -12.47 2.13
N THR A 161 6.69 -11.52 2.21
CA THR A 161 6.72 -10.48 3.24
C THR A 161 5.32 -9.97 3.55
N TRP A 162 5.14 -9.49 4.78
CA TRP A 162 3.94 -8.80 5.20
C TRP A 162 4.12 -7.28 5.10
N GLY A 163 3.04 -6.58 4.82
CA GLY A 163 3.02 -5.13 4.81
C GLY A 163 1.69 -4.59 5.30
N GLY A 164 1.72 -3.42 5.91
CA GLY A 164 0.54 -2.65 6.29
C GLY A 164 0.53 -1.32 5.56
N THR A 165 -0.65 -0.84 5.17
CA THR A 165 -0.81 0.46 4.52
C THR A 165 -1.99 1.21 5.14
N VAL A 166 -1.80 2.48 5.40
CA VAL A 166 -2.87 3.42 5.77
C VAL A 166 -3.13 4.31 4.56
N ASN A 167 -4.38 4.38 4.14
CA ASN A 167 -4.79 5.10 2.94
C ASN A 167 -5.78 6.21 3.28
N LEU A 168 -5.58 7.37 2.69
CA LEU A 168 -6.56 8.45 2.64
C LEU A 168 -7.11 8.51 1.22
N MET A 169 -8.43 8.41 1.08
CA MET A 169 -9.10 8.31 -0.21
C MET A 169 -10.14 9.41 -0.38
N PHE A 170 -10.27 9.88 -1.62
CA PHE A 170 -11.24 10.88 -2.01
C PHE A 170 -12.21 10.28 -3.03
N ASP A 171 -13.50 10.25 -2.69
CA ASP A 171 -14.55 9.81 -3.60
C ASP A 171 -14.84 10.93 -4.62
N ILE A 172 -14.57 10.68 -5.91
CA ILE A 172 -14.80 11.62 -7.01
C ILE A 172 -15.93 11.09 -7.90
N GLY A 173 -16.87 11.96 -8.33
CA GLY A 173 -17.92 11.65 -9.31
C GLY A 173 -19.29 11.32 -8.70
N LYS A 174 -20.14 10.62 -9.47
CA LYS A 174 -21.56 10.35 -9.12
C LYS A 174 -21.75 9.61 -7.79
N SER A 175 -20.77 8.87 -7.32
CA SER A 175 -20.81 8.20 -6.02
C SER A 175 -20.81 9.19 -4.85
N ALA A 176 -20.08 10.30 -4.98
CA ALA A 176 -20.06 11.38 -4.00
C ALA A 176 -21.42 12.11 -3.92
N LEU A 177 -22.07 12.32 -5.07
CA LEU A 177 -23.36 13.01 -5.16
C LEU A 177 -24.51 12.18 -4.60
N ARG A 178 -24.53 10.86 -4.83
CA ARG A 178 -25.57 9.96 -4.31
C ARG A 178 -25.57 9.87 -2.77
N ASN A 179 -24.41 10.04 -2.16
CA ASN A 179 -24.29 10.08 -0.70
C ASN A 179 -24.80 11.39 -0.09
N LYS A 180 -24.84 12.49 -0.86
CA LYS A 180 -25.42 13.77 -0.41
C LYS A 180 -26.96 13.72 -0.41
N SER A 181 -27.55 13.05 -1.40
CA SER A 181 -29.02 12.95 -1.55
C SER A 181 -29.67 12.10 -0.44
N LYS A 182 -28.99 11.08 0.09
CA LYS A 182 -29.54 10.24 1.18
C LYS A 182 -29.54 10.90 2.55
N LYS A 183 -28.89 12.04 2.75
CA LYS A 183 -28.85 12.77 4.01
C LYS A 183 -30.03 13.77 4.18
N HIS A 184 -30.89 13.92 3.17
CA HIS A 184 -31.97 14.92 3.17
C HIS A 184 -33.35 14.33 2.91
N VAL A 185 -33.63 13.16 3.48
CA VAL A 185 -35.02 12.70 3.63
C VAL A 185 -35.40 12.95 5.06
N PRO A 186 -36.22 13.98 5.36
CA PRO A 186 -36.81 14.12 6.69
C PRO A 186 -37.74 12.92 6.91
N SER A 187 -37.66 12.31 8.08
CA SER A 187 -38.55 11.24 8.49
C SER A 187 -39.97 11.77 8.53
N PRO A 188 -40.98 11.10 7.94
CA PRO A 188 -42.36 11.43 8.13
C PRO A 188 -42.84 10.88 9.47
N GLN A 189 -42.66 11.68 10.51
CA GLN A 189 -43.33 11.49 11.79
C GLN A 189 -43.57 12.85 12.43
N ALA A 190 -44.80 13.31 12.29
CA ALA A 190 -45.56 14.11 13.24
C ALA A 190 -46.68 14.88 12.54
N GLU A 191 -47.67 14.18 11.97
CA GLU A 191 -48.99 14.74 11.72
C GLU A 191 -50.01 13.61 11.82
N ALA A 192 -50.26 13.12 13.02
CA ALA A 192 -51.47 12.36 13.33
C ALA A 192 -51.69 12.46 14.85
N GLY A 193 -52.37 13.51 15.24
CA GLY A 193 -52.70 13.66 16.66
C GLY A 193 -53.29 15.01 17.00
N THR A 194 -54.32 15.49 16.29
CA THR A 194 -55.20 16.55 16.82
C THR A 194 -56.46 16.66 15.94
N GLU A 195 -57.32 15.63 16.05
CA GLU A 195 -58.72 15.74 15.59
C GLU A 195 -59.50 14.56 16.17
N GLU A 196 -59.78 14.60 17.48
CA GLU A 196 -60.85 13.82 18.09
C GLU A 196 -61.11 14.31 19.51
N THR A 197 -61.69 15.51 19.61
CA THR A 197 -62.43 15.91 20.85
C THR A 197 -63.29 17.12 20.59
N GLU A 198 -64.34 16.96 19.76
CA GLU A 198 -65.48 17.86 19.78
C GLU A 198 -66.66 17.19 19.03
N ARG A 199 -67.30 16.25 19.76
CA ARG A 199 -68.69 15.93 19.47
C ARG A 199 -69.25 15.01 20.58
N LYS A 200 -69.64 15.61 21.71
CA LYS A 200 -70.73 15.15 22.57
C LYS A 200 -70.99 16.19 23.65
N GLU A 201 -71.93 17.09 23.35
CA GLU A 201 -73.04 17.52 24.18
C GLU A 201 -74.12 18.10 23.31
#